data_5c92f0d6d3bcad9a954396f0687721fb
#
_entry.id   5c92f0d6d3bcad9a954396f0687721fb
#
_cell.length_a   1.000
_cell.length_b   1.000
_cell.length_c   1.000
_cell.angle_alpha   90.00
_cell.angle_beta   90.00
_cell.angle_gamma   90.00
#
_symmetry.space_group_name_H-M   'P 1'
#
loop_
_entity.id
_entity.type
_entity.pdbx_description
1 polymer ?
#
loop_
_entity_poly.entity_id
_entity_poly.type
_entity_poly.pdbx_seq_one_letter_code
_entity_poly.pdbx_strand_id
1 'polypeptide(L)'
;MNLTLTALDWAVLLIVMIGSLSYGMYMAWRKKAGKDSSSFFLGGRSIKWPVIGASLFATNIGAEHLVGLSGDSYRYGLSAGFVELTTPITLGIACAILFPYYMKNKIFTIPEFLEIRYNRRARTFFSGLMLVISIMTKLAFTLFAGALVLNSILGWNIMTTILYIGLIVAIFTIIGGFTAVAYTDAIQSIIMIGGAAIMMFIGLDKVGGFSGLMDKVPQMMSVAKPYDDPAYPFWGILATAFYAGVFYWGMDQVNVQRVLAAPDLKNARWGSMFAVLLKLLPVFIFALPGVIAFALYPGELQGDATKQTFVLLLDRLLPAGLKGLLMASLLAALITSLIGVLNSVSTLVVRDFIVEFRPGFAEKKQVFFGRIAIIVITILGIGAAYMVYKNEEGLYKYLQTISAYLVIPVFPAILFGIVSKKITLKAATVSVIVGVIIATVFVIDQLLGPETGKEIFPFLHHKLTLNFGYRGLWAEIFITIVLFAVSAFTEKTSAEKLERTTINYSARIARFEGIKDWRLHLLILSVITLLVIIWLK
;
A
#
# COMPACT_ATOMS: atom_id res chain seq x y z
N MET A 1 8.44 -19.70 19.02
CA MET A 1 8.72 -18.83 20.17
C MET A 1 7.41 -18.54 20.86
N ASN A 2 7.29 -18.77 22.17
CA ASN A 2 6.09 -18.38 22.91
C ASN A 2 6.41 -17.09 23.69
N LEU A 3 5.95 -15.95 23.19
CA LEU A 3 6.08 -14.68 23.87
C LEU A 3 5.20 -14.68 25.12
N THR A 4 5.80 -14.45 26.30
CA THR A 4 5.03 -14.30 27.54
C THR A 4 4.69 -12.84 27.77
N LEU A 5 3.41 -12.50 27.72
CA LEU A 5 2.89 -11.16 28.01
C LEU A 5 2.52 -11.07 29.50
N THR A 6 2.98 -10.02 30.17
CA THR A 6 2.60 -9.70 31.56
C THR A 6 1.21 -9.05 31.62
N ALA A 7 0.64 -8.96 32.82
CA ALA A 7 -0.62 -8.23 33.02
C ALA A 7 -0.51 -6.76 32.59
N LEU A 8 0.65 -6.14 32.75
CA LEU A 8 0.91 -4.77 32.30
C LEU A 8 0.88 -4.67 30.77
N ASP A 9 1.47 -5.65 30.04
CA ASP A 9 1.43 -5.68 28.58
C ASP A 9 0.00 -5.77 28.06
N TRP A 10 -0.82 -6.63 28.65
CA TRP A 10 -2.24 -6.76 28.31
C TRP A 10 -3.02 -5.49 28.61
N ALA A 11 -2.77 -4.84 29.75
CA ALA A 11 -3.42 -3.58 30.10
C ALA A 11 -3.09 -2.46 29.08
N VAL A 12 -1.82 -2.28 28.75
CA VAL A 12 -1.37 -1.30 27.75
C VAL A 12 -1.98 -1.59 26.38
N LEU A 13 -1.91 -2.85 25.93
CA LEU A 13 -2.48 -3.28 24.66
C LEU A 13 -3.97 -2.94 24.58
N LEU A 14 -4.76 -3.33 25.57
CA LEU A 14 -6.21 -3.11 25.57
C LEU A 14 -6.56 -1.62 25.65
N ILE A 15 -5.89 -0.82 26.50
CA ILE A 15 -6.12 0.62 26.61
C ILE A 15 -5.86 1.31 25.27
N VAL A 16 -4.74 1.00 24.63
CA VAL A 16 -4.35 1.60 23.35
C VAL A 16 -5.32 1.22 22.22
N MET A 17 -5.68 -0.06 22.13
CA MET A 17 -6.60 -0.55 21.09
C MET A 17 -8.00 0.00 21.28
N ILE A 18 -8.58 -0.14 22.48
CA ILE A 18 -9.94 0.35 22.77
C ILE A 18 -9.99 1.87 22.64
N GLY A 19 -8.97 2.58 23.15
CA GLY A 19 -8.90 4.04 23.08
C GLY A 19 -8.87 4.56 21.64
N SER A 20 -8.02 3.98 20.78
CA SER A 20 -7.91 4.42 19.37
C SER A 20 -9.16 4.13 18.57
N LEU A 21 -9.75 2.94 18.71
CA LEU A 21 -11.00 2.58 18.04
C LEU A 21 -12.19 3.42 18.53
N SER A 22 -12.29 3.64 19.85
CA SER A 22 -13.33 4.49 20.45
C SER A 22 -13.24 5.94 19.98
N TYR A 23 -12.03 6.48 19.84
CA TYR A 23 -11.83 7.83 19.30
C TYR A 23 -12.30 7.94 17.84
N GLY A 24 -11.97 6.98 17.00
CA GLY A 24 -12.45 6.94 15.61
C GLY A 24 -13.98 6.90 15.54
N MET A 25 -14.61 6.05 16.36
CA MET A 25 -16.07 5.96 16.46
C MET A 25 -16.71 7.26 16.99
N TYR A 26 -16.11 7.89 18.00
CA TYR A 26 -16.53 9.19 18.49
C TYR A 26 -16.51 10.27 17.39
N MET A 27 -15.42 10.32 16.61
CA MET A 27 -15.30 11.26 15.50
C MET A 27 -16.31 10.97 14.38
N ALA A 28 -16.60 9.70 14.08
CA ALA A 28 -17.65 9.32 13.13
C ALA A 28 -19.03 9.78 13.62
N TRP A 29 -19.36 9.56 14.89
CA TRP A 29 -20.59 10.03 15.50
C TRP A 29 -20.70 11.56 15.48
N ARG A 30 -19.65 12.28 15.91
CA ARG A 30 -19.61 13.76 15.94
C ARG A 30 -19.80 14.36 14.55
N LYS A 31 -19.19 13.76 13.52
CA LYS A 31 -19.30 14.20 12.12
C LYS A 31 -20.52 13.62 11.39
N LYS A 32 -21.38 12.89 12.10
CA LYS A 32 -22.60 12.28 11.54
C LYS A 32 -22.29 11.40 10.31
N ALA A 33 -21.23 10.60 10.40
CA ALA A 33 -20.84 9.67 9.34
C ALA A 33 -21.98 8.70 8.99
N GLY A 34 -22.13 8.39 7.70
CA GLY A 34 -23.15 7.43 7.24
C GLY A 34 -24.55 8.00 7.03
N LYS A 35 -24.75 9.32 7.12
CA LYS A 35 -26.04 9.97 6.75
C LYS A 35 -26.32 9.86 5.25
N ASP A 36 -25.29 10.02 4.44
CA ASP A 36 -25.32 9.95 2.99
C ASP A 36 -24.10 9.19 2.44
N SER A 37 -24.12 8.95 1.15
CA SER A 37 -23.07 8.22 0.43
C SER A 37 -21.70 8.90 0.55
N SER A 38 -21.63 10.22 0.44
CA SER A 38 -20.38 10.98 0.54
C SER A 38 -19.77 10.88 1.94
N SER A 39 -20.59 11.00 2.98
CA SER A 39 -20.11 10.91 4.38
C SER A 39 -19.65 9.49 4.72
N PHE A 40 -20.31 8.46 4.21
CA PHE A 40 -19.94 7.06 4.48
C PHE A 40 -18.66 6.65 3.75
N PHE A 41 -18.54 6.96 2.45
CA PHE A 41 -17.42 6.51 1.62
C PHE A 41 -16.22 7.47 1.57
N LEU A 42 -16.43 8.79 1.73
CA LEU A 42 -15.39 9.83 1.61
C LEU A 42 -15.33 10.80 2.81
N GLY A 43 -15.95 10.48 3.93
CA GLY A 43 -15.95 11.37 5.10
C GLY A 43 -16.54 12.76 4.82
N GLY A 44 -17.47 12.86 3.85
CA GLY A 44 -18.09 14.12 3.43
C GLY A 44 -17.11 15.10 2.77
N ARG A 45 -15.97 14.64 2.26
CA ARG A 45 -14.87 15.47 1.71
C ARG A 45 -14.44 16.56 2.68
N SER A 46 -14.37 16.25 3.96
CA SER A 46 -14.09 17.21 5.04
C SER A 46 -12.82 16.90 5.84
N ILE A 47 -12.05 15.91 5.37
CA ILE A 47 -10.85 15.44 6.06
C ILE A 47 -9.68 16.38 5.73
N LYS A 48 -9.07 16.98 6.78
CA LYS A 48 -7.94 17.90 6.61
C LYS A 48 -6.61 17.16 6.44
N TRP A 49 -5.63 17.86 5.87
CA TRP A 49 -4.32 17.32 5.48
C TRP A 49 -3.58 16.51 6.56
N PRO A 50 -3.57 16.86 7.88
CA PRO A 50 -2.82 16.06 8.84
C PRO A 50 -3.40 14.64 8.99
N VAL A 51 -4.75 14.55 9.00
CA VAL A 51 -5.44 13.26 9.08
C VAL A 51 -5.28 12.46 7.78
N ILE A 52 -5.32 13.14 6.62
CA ILE A 52 -5.09 12.50 5.31
C ILE A 52 -3.69 11.87 5.28
N GLY A 53 -2.66 12.62 5.63
CA GLY A 53 -1.27 12.13 5.58
C GLY A 53 -1.02 11.01 6.56
N ALA A 54 -1.49 11.13 7.80
CA ALA A 54 -1.41 10.08 8.80
C ALA A 54 -2.19 8.82 8.39
N SER A 55 -3.39 8.97 7.81
CA SER A 55 -4.19 7.85 7.31
C SER A 55 -3.56 7.18 6.08
N LEU A 56 -2.96 7.94 5.14
CA LEU A 56 -2.18 7.39 4.04
C LEU A 56 -1.01 6.55 4.56
N PHE A 57 -0.28 7.05 5.56
CA PHE A 57 0.81 6.32 6.18
C PHE A 57 0.31 5.05 6.88
N ALA A 58 -0.65 5.17 7.81
CA ALA A 58 -1.15 4.04 8.60
C ALA A 58 -1.73 2.92 7.73
N THR A 59 -2.46 3.27 6.66
CA THR A 59 -3.05 2.26 5.76
C THR A 59 -2.01 1.55 4.91
N ASN A 60 -0.91 2.22 4.60
CA ASN A 60 0.18 1.60 3.85
C ASN A 60 1.04 0.70 4.76
N ILE A 61 1.17 1.03 6.04
CA ILE A 61 1.94 0.24 6.99
C ILE A 61 1.04 -0.83 7.62
N GLY A 62 1.13 -2.04 7.13
CA GLY A 62 0.45 -3.20 7.69
C GLY A 62 1.39 -4.14 8.46
N ALA A 63 0.87 -5.33 8.82
CA ALA A 63 1.68 -6.39 9.43
C ALA A 63 2.86 -6.81 8.54
N GLU A 64 2.72 -6.66 7.23
CA GLU A 64 3.78 -6.91 6.25
C GLU A 64 5.02 -6.04 6.43
N HIS A 65 4.89 -4.83 6.98
CA HIS A 65 6.04 -3.97 7.29
C HIS A 65 6.70 -4.37 8.61
N LEU A 66 5.92 -4.60 9.64
CA LEU A 66 6.46 -4.96 10.95
C LEU A 66 7.12 -6.35 10.94
N VAL A 67 6.50 -7.31 10.28
CA VAL A 67 6.94 -8.70 10.23
C VAL A 67 7.74 -9.00 8.96
N GLY A 68 7.18 -8.65 7.80
CA GLY A 68 7.80 -8.95 6.52
C GLY A 68 9.06 -8.13 6.28
N LEU A 69 8.99 -6.79 6.41
CA LEU A 69 10.14 -5.92 6.16
C LEU A 69 11.26 -6.15 7.18
N SER A 70 10.94 -6.35 8.47
CA SER A 70 11.98 -6.67 9.46
C SER A 70 12.61 -8.04 9.21
N GLY A 71 11.83 -9.04 8.79
CA GLY A 71 12.34 -10.36 8.43
C GLY A 71 13.21 -10.34 7.18
N ASP A 72 12.79 -9.61 6.14
CA ASP A 72 13.57 -9.44 4.92
C ASP A 72 14.85 -8.64 5.20
N SER A 73 14.80 -7.64 6.09
CA SER A 73 15.99 -6.88 6.48
C SER A 73 16.97 -7.69 7.33
N TYR A 74 16.50 -8.63 8.14
CA TYR A 74 17.35 -9.62 8.81
C TYR A 74 18.12 -10.47 7.77
N ARG A 75 17.47 -10.81 6.64
CA ARG A 75 18.04 -11.67 5.61
C ARG A 75 18.88 -10.92 4.58
N TYR A 76 18.42 -9.75 4.13
CA TYR A 76 18.98 -9.03 2.98
C TYR A 76 19.57 -7.66 3.32
N GLY A 77 19.43 -7.20 4.56
CA GLY A 77 19.89 -5.89 5.01
C GLY A 77 18.91 -4.76 4.70
N LEU A 78 19.37 -3.52 4.83
CA LEU A 78 18.56 -2.31 4.63
C LEU A 78 18.03 -2.15 3.19
N SER A 79 18.59 -2.86 2.22
CA SER A 79 18.10 -2.84 0.83
C SER A 79 16.64 -3.27 0.70
N ALA A 80 16.14 -4.11 1.61
CA ALA A 80 14.72 -4.48 1.66
C ALA A 80 13.81 -3.26 1.90
N GLY A 81 14.31 -2.24 2.62
CA GLY A 81 13.61 -0.99 2.89
C GLY A 81 13.71 0.07 1.79
N PHE A 82 14.49 -0.15 0.73
CA PHE A 82 14.72 0.87 -0.30
C PHE A 82 13.44 1.31 -1.02
N VAL A 83 12.47 0.41 -1.18
CA VAL A 83 11.15 0.73 -1.76
C VAL A 83 10.48 1.91 -1.04
N GLU A 84 10.62 1.99 0.29
CA GLU A 84 10.02 3.04 1.10
C GLU A 84 10.57 4.43 0.76
N LEU A 85 11.87 4.50 0.45
CA LEU A 85 12.57 5.73 0.06
C LEU A 85 12.18 6.24 -1.34
N THR A 86 11.46 5.45 -2.13
CA THR A 86 10.98 5.89 -3.46
C THR A 86 9.69 6.72 -3.41
N THR A 87 9.05 6.81 -2.22
CA THR A 87 7.76 7.51 -2.05
C THR A 87 7.76 8.98 -2.48
N PRO A 88 8.80 9.80 -2.27
CA PRO A 88 8.82 11.18 -2.77
C PRO A 88 8.61 11.27 -4.28
N ILE A 89 9.21 10.37 -5.04
CA ILE A 89 9.08 10.33 -6.51
C ILE A 89 7.65 9.90 -6.87
N THR A 90 7.19 8.79 -6.32
CA THR A 90 5.93 8.14 -6.72
C THR A 90 4.70 8.95 -6.32
N LEU A 91 4.63 9.39 -5.07
CA LEU A 91 3.53 10.22 -4.58
C LEU A 91 3.64 11.66 -5.10
N GLY A 92 4.86 12.14 -5.37
CA GLY A 92 5.11 13.42 -6.05
C GLY A 92 4.51 13.45 -7.45
N ILE A 93 4.69 12.39 -8.25
CA ILE A 93 4.05 12.23 -9.57
C ILE A 93 2.51 12.23 -9.43
N ALA A 94 1.98 11.49 -8.48
CA ALA A 94 0.53 11.47 -8.24
C ALA A 94 -0.03 12.87 -7.88
N CYS A 95 0.66 13.63 -7.01
CA CYS A 95 0.29 14.99 -6.64
C CYS A 95 0.34 15.99 -7.81
N ALA A 96 1.33 15.83 -8.69
CA ALA A 96 1.52 16.71 -9.82
C ALA A 96 0.53 16.42 -10.96
N ILE A 97 0.34 15.14 -11.27
CA ILE A 97 -0.31 14.67 -12.50
C ILE A 97 -1.73 14.16 -12.27
N LEU A 98 -1.95 13.31 -11.25
CA LEU A 98 -3.20 12.54 -11.12
C LEU A 98 -4.24 13.29 -10.28
N PHE A 99 -3.90 13.72 -9.08
CA PHE A 99 -4.85 14.32 -8.13
C PHE A 99 -5.56 15.57 -8.63
N PRO A 100 -4.92 16.48 -9.42
CA PRO A 100 -5.64 17.63 -9.98
C PRO A 100 -6.86 17.23 -10.80
N TYR A 101 -6.75 16.17 -11.60
CA TYR A 101 -7.85 15.70 -12.46
C TYR A 101 -8.93 14.96 -11.69
N TYR A 102 -8.55 14.19 -10.68
CA TYR A 102 -9.49 13.51 -9.79
C TYR A 102 -10.32 14.50 -8.99
N MET A 103 -9.67 15.51 -8.40
CA MET A 103 -10.34 16.54 -7.61
C MET A 103 -11.21 17.47 -8.49
N LYS A 104 -10.74 17.82 -9.71
CA LYS A 104 -11.51 18.62 -10.68
C LYS A 104 -12.81 17.93 -11.06
N ASN A 105 -12.79 16.62 -11.32
CA ASN A 105 -13.94 15.84 -11.72
C ASN A 105 -14.79 15.35 -10.53
N LYS A 106 -14.38 15.60 -9.27
CA LYS A 106 -15.06 15.20 -8.04
C LYS A 106 -15.45 13.71 -8.01
N ILE A 107 -14.59 12.85 -8.56
CA ILE A 107 -14.82 11.41 -8.63
C ILE A 107 -14.91 10.77 -7.24
N PHE A 108 -15.61 9.66 -7.12
CA PHE A 108 -15.62 8.80 -5.93
C PHE A 108 -14.62 7.65 -6.05
N THR A 109 -14.42 7.16 -7.28
CA THR A 109 -13.56 6.01 -7.55
C THR A 109 -12.69 6.28 -8.76
N ILE A 110 -11.53 5.60 -8.84
CA ILE A 110 -10.65 5.69 -10.01
C ILE A 110 -11.33 5.14 -11.28
N PRO A 111 -12.09 4.04 -11.22
CA PRO A 111 -12.85 3.58 -12.38
C PRO A 111 -13.83 4.62 -12.92
N GLU A 112 -14.45 5.46 -12.08
CA GLU A 112 -15.31 6.57 -12.51
C GLU A 112 -14.54 7.59 -13.38
N PHE A 113 -13.27 7.86 -13.04
CA PHE A 113 -12.40 8.67 -13.89
C PHE A 113 -12.15 8.01 -15.26
N LEU A 114 -11.95 6.70 -15.28
CA LEU A 114 -11.74 5.96 -16.54
C LEU A 114 -12.99 5.96 -17.43
N GLU A 115 -14.18 6.00 -16.85
CA GLU A 115 -15.40 6.20 -17.65
C GLU A 115 -15.41 7.55 -18.32
N ILE A 116 -15.08 8.63 -17.60
CA ILE A 116 -15.00 9.98 -18.19
C ILE A 116 -13.96 10.02 -19.31
N ARG A 117 -12.82 9.34 -19.14
CA ARG A 117 -11.72 9.33 -20.10
C ARG A 117 -11.98 8.44 -21.30
N TYR A 118 -12.52 7.28 -21.05
CA TYR A 118 -12.72 6.23 -22.04
C TYR A 118 -14.21 5.90 -22.24
N ASN A 119 -14.74 4.97 -21.46
CA ASN A 119 -16.15 4.59 -21.48
C ASN A 119 -16.55 3.74 -20.25
N ARG A 120 -17.84 3.42 -20.17
CA ARG A 120 -18.42 2.58 -19.10
C ARG A 120 -17.80 1.19 -19.02
N ARG A 121 -17.43 0.55 -20.14
CA ARG A 121 -16.79 -0.79 -20.15
C ARG A 121 -15.42 -0.74 -19.49
N ALA A 122 -14.65 0.32 -19.72
CA ALA A 122 -13.36 0.53 -19.05
C ALA A 122 -13.54 0.67 -17.52
N ARG A 123 -14.57 1.41 -17.06
CA ARG A 123 -14.94 1.51 -15.65
C ARG A 123 -15.21 0.13 -15.04
N THR A 124 -16.14 -0.62 -15.62
CA THR A 124 -16.57 -1.94 -15.10
C THR A 124 -15.42 -2.93 -15.06
N PHE A 125 -14.61 -3.00 -16.14
CA PHE A 125 -13.45 -3.89 -16.19
C PHE A 125 -12.42 -3.55 -15.11
N PHE A 126 -12.05 -2.27 -15.01
CA PHE A 126 -11.05 -1.83 -14.03
C PHE A 126 -11.55 -2.02 -12.59
N SER A 127 -12.83 -1.75 -12.32
CA SER A 127 -13.43 -2.02 -11.02
C SER A 127 -13.37 -3.49 -10.65
N GLY A 128 -13.70 -4.38 -11.57
CA GLY A 128 -13.59 -5.82 -11.37
C GLY A 128 -12.16 -6.27 -11.07
N LEU A 129 -11.19 -5.77 -11.84
CA LEU A 129 -9.78 -6.04 -11.60
C LEU A 129 -9.32 -5.53 -10.23
N MET A 130 -9.69 -4.30 -9.84
CA MET A 130 -9.36 -3.73 -8.54
C MET A 130 -9.98 -4.50 -7.37
N LEU A 131 -11.20 -5.03 -7.53
CA LEU A 131 -11.83 -5.90 -6.54
C LEU A 131 -10.99 -7.17 -6.33
N VAL A 132 -10.63 -7.85 -7.41
CA VAL A 132 -9.82 -9.08 -7.35
C VAL A 132 -8.46 -8.78 -6.71
N ILE A 133 -7.74 -7.76 -7.18
CA ILE A 133 -6.45 -7.35 -6.62
C ILE A 133 -6.58 -7.07 -5.12
N SER A 134 -7.53 -6.25 -4.71
CA SER A 134 -7.67 -5.85 -3.31
C SER A 134 -8.02 -7.01 -2.39
N ILE A 135 -8.88 -7.93 -2.84
CA ILE A 135 -9.27 -9.11 -2.04
C ILE A 135 -8.11 -10.11 -1.96
N MET A 136 -7.51 -10.45 -3.12
CA MET A 136 -6.52 -11.52 -3.19
C MET A 136 -5.15 -11.09 -2.64
N THR A 137 -4.73 -9.84 -2.86
CA THR A 137 -3.40 -9.39 -2.41
C THR A 137 -3.44 -8.69 -1.06
N LYS A 138 -4.30 -7.68 -0.89
CA LYS A 138 -4.30 -6.87 0.33
C LYS A 138 -5.06 -7.53 1.47
N LEU A 139 -6.35 -7.85 1.24
CA LEU A 139 -7.21 -8.37 2.32
C LEU A 139 -6.73 -9.74 2.79
N ALA A 140 -6.51 -10.68 1.86
CA ALA A 140 -6.09 -12.04 2.16
C ALA A 140 -4.73 -12.07 2.88
N PHE A 141 -3.75 -11.35 2.33
CA PHE A 141 -2.41 -11.30 2.93
C PHE A 141 -2.38 -10.64 4.30
N THR A 142 -3.07 -9.51 4.46
CA THR A 142 -3.08 -8.82 5.76
C THR A 142 -3.79 -9.65 6.82
N LEU A 143 -4.88 -10.34 6.48
CA LEU A 143 -5.55 -11.30 7.39
C LEU A 143 -4.61 -12.43 7.78
N PHE A 144 -3.94 -13.04 6.81
CA PHE A 144 -3.01 -14.15 7.06
C PHE A 144 -1.80 -13.68 7.86
N ALA A 145 -1.13 -12.57 7.47
CA ALA A 145 0.02 -12.05 8.18
C ALA A 145 -0.32 -11.72 9.64
N GLY A 146 -1.47 -11.11 9.89
CA GLY A 146 -1.94 -10.82 11.24
C GLY A 146 -2.21 -12.07 12.06
N ALA A 147 -2.83 -13.09 11.46
CA ALA A 147 -3.08 -14.36 12.11
C ALA A 147 -1.78 -15.12 12.41
N LEU A 148 -0.80 -15.08 11.51
CA LEU A 148 0.52 -15.69 11.70
C LEU A 148 1.24 -15.08 12.90
N VAL A 149 1.20 -13.75 13.04
CA VAL A 149 1.80 -13.05 14.17
C VAL A 149 1.11 -13.42 15.48
N LEU A 150 -0.22 -13.38 15.53
CA LEU A 150 -0.96 -13.75 16.74
C LEU A 150 -0.78 -15.24 17.09
N ASN A 151 -0.66 -16.11 16.09
CA ASN A 151 -0.26 -17.50 16.32
C ASN A 151 1.12 -17.60 16.97
N SER A 152 2.12 -16.89 16.44
CA SER A 152 3.49 -16.91 16.95
C SER A 152 3.61 -16.35 18.38
N ILE A 153 2.69 -15.45 18.78
CA ILE A 153 2.73 -14.76 20.07
C ILE A 153 1.80 -15.42 21.09
N LEU A 154 0.56 -15.71 20.68
CA LEU A 154 -0.49 -16.19 21.58
C LEU A 154 -0.77 -17.70 21.45
N GLY A 155 -0.14 -18.36 20.48
CA GLY A 155 -0.42 -19.78 20.18
C GLY A 155 -1.81 -20.04 19.59
N TRP A 156 -2.53 -18.99 19.16
CA TRP A 156 -3.88 -19.14 18.61
C TRP A 156 -3.85 -19.85 17.26
N ASN A 157 -4.85 -20.66 16.99
CA ASN A 157 -4.98 -21.30 15.68
C ASN A 157 -5.15 -20.24 14.59
N ILE A 158 -4.34 -20.34 13.52
CA ILE A 158 -4.30 -19.34 12.44
C ILE A 158 -5.68 -19.13 11.82
N MET A 159 -6.44 -20.21 11.59
CA MET A 159 -7.73 -20.14 10.90
C MET A 159 -8.80 -19.44 11.74
N THR A 160 -8.89 -19.78 13.03
CA THR A 160 -9.81 -19.10 13.96
C THR A 160 -9.42 -17.64 14.16
N THR A 161 -8.15 -17.34 14.14
CA THR A 161 -7.64 -15.96 14.25
C THR A 161 -8.00 -15.13 13.02
N ILE A 162 -7.85 -15.66 11.81
CA ILE A 162 -8.33 -15.01 10.56
C ILE A 162 -9.81 -14.66 10.67
N LEU A 163 -10.63 -15.60 11.15
CA LEU A 163 -12.07 -15.40 11.32
C LEU A 163 -12.36 -14.26 12.32
N TYR A 164 -11.73 -14.26 13.50
CA TYR A 164 -11.95 -13.24 14.53
C TYR A 164 -11.51 -11.86 14.06
N ILE A 165 -10.33 -11.73 13.46
CA ILE A 165 -9.87 -10.46 12.93
C ILE A 165 -10.84 -9.96 11.85
N GLY A 166 -11.22 -10.81 10.90
CA GLY A 166 -12.15 -10.45 9.84
C GLY A 166 -13.48 -9.95 10.36
N LEU A 167 -14.07 -10.63 11.36
CA LEU A 167 -15.35 -10.22 11.98
C LEU A 167 -15.23 -8.88 12.72
N ILE A 168 -14.20 -8.68 13.54
CA ILE A 168 -14.00 -7.45 14.29
C ILE A 168 -13.85 -6.25 13.33
N VAL A 169 -13.02 -6.41 12.30
CA VAL A 169 -12.76 -5.35 11.32
C VAL A 169 -14.02 -5.05 10.49
N ALA A 170 -14.79 -6.07 10.10
CA ALA A 170 -16.04 -5.88 9.38
C ALA A 170 -17.07 -5.10 10.20
N ILE A 171 -17.28 -5.46 11.47
CA ILE A 171 -18.22 -4.77 12.38
C ILE A 171 -17.81 -3.30 12.53
N PHE A 172 -16.53 -3.02 12.78
CA PHE A 172 -16.04 -1.66 12.92
C PHE A 172 -16.26 -0.83 11.64
N THR A 173 -15.98 -1.40 10.48
CA THR A 173 -16.14 -0.71 9.18
C THR A 173 -17.61 -0.43 8.86
N ILE A 174 -18.50 -1.38 9.15
CA ILE A 174 -19.96 -1.25 8.93
C ILE A 174 -20.54 -0.10 9.76
N ILE A 175 -20.08 0.09 10.99
CA ILE A 175 -20.62 1.11 11.90
C ILE A 175 -20.01 2.48 11.62
N GLY A 176 -18.69 2.55 11.48
CA GLY A 176 -17.93 3.80 11.49
C GLY A 176 -17.77 4.49 10.13
N GLY A 177 -17.82 3.75 9.02
CA GLY A 177 -17.53 4.25 7.69
C GLY A 177 -16.13 4.89 7.59
N PHE A 178 -15.88 5.63 6.51
CA PHE A 178 -14.56 6.21 6.23
C PHE A 178 -14.06 7.22 7.30
N THR A 179 -14.96 7.96 7.93
CA THR A 179 -14.56 8.94 8.97
C THR A 179 -13.91 8.25 10.17
N ALA A 180 -14.51 7.17 10.68
CA ALA A 180 -13.93 6.40 11.78
C ALA A 180 -12.54 5.89 11.39
N VAL A 181 -12.44 5.32 10.18
CA VAL A 181 -11.18 4.80 9.63
C VAL A 181 -10.08 5.87 9.67
N ALA A 182 -10.30 7.02 9.03
CA ALA A 182 -9.29 8.07 8.87
C ALA A 182 -8.78 8.62 10.22
N TYR A 183 -9.66 8.78 11.20
CA TYR A 183 -9.27 9.29 12.52
C TYR A 183 -8.63 8.22 13.40
N THR A 184 -9.04 6.96 13.29
CA THR A 184 -8.37 5.83 13.94
C THR A 184 -6.97 5.67 13.37
N ASP A 185 -6.81 5.67 12.05
CA ASP A 185 -5.54 5.62 11.33
C ASP A 185 -4.56 6.70 11.85
N ALA A 186 -5.04 7.93 12.02
CA ALA A 186 -4.20 9.05 12.46
C ALA A 186 -3.63 8.85 13.87
N ILE A 187 -4.41 8.32 14.81
CA ILE A 187 -3.91 8.01 16.16
C ILE A 187 -2.98 6.79 16.13
N GLN A 188 -3.38 5.74 15.42
CA GLN A 188 -2.60 4.52 15.35
C GLN A 188 -1.27 4.72 14.65
N SER A 189 -1.15 5.65 13.70
CA SER A 189 0.14 6.02 13.10
C SER A 189 1.13 6.58 14.13
N ILE A 190 0.66 7.41 15.06
CA ILE A 190 1.48 7.98 16.13
C ILE A 190 1.97 6.87 17.07
N ILE A 191 1.07 5.98 17.48
CA ILE A 191 1.39 4.86 18.38
C ILE A 191 2.39 3.92 17.73
N MET A 192 2.18 3.60 16.44
CA MET A 192 3.04 2.71 15.68
C MET A 192 4.45 3.29 15.49
N ILE A 193 4.56 4.56 15.10
CA ILE A 193 5.84 5.24 14.95
C ILE A 193 6.56 5.30 16.30
N GLY A 194 5.86 5.69 17.36
CA GLY A 194 6.45 5.79 18.71
C GLY A 194 6.94 4.43 19.22
N GLY A 195 6.10 3.40 19.12
CA GLY A 195 6.46 2.04 19.55
C GLY A 195 7.65 1.47 18.77
N ALA A 196 7.62 1.56 17.44
CA ALA A 196 8.71 1.06 16.61
C ALA A 196 10.02 1.85 16.79
N ALA A 197 9.95 3.17 16.99
CA ALA A 197 11.11 4.00 17.29
C ALA A 197 11.74 3.61 18.63
N ILE A 198 10.95 3.36 19.68
CA ILE A 198 11.46 2.88 20.96
C ILE A 198 12.23 1.57 20.80
N MET A 199 11.68 0.60 20.08
CA MET A 199 12.35 -0.68 19.81
C MET A 199 13.68 -0.47 19.06
N MET A 200 13.68 0.38 18.05
CA MET A 200 14.88 0.75 17.28
C MET A 200 15.97 1.35 18.20
N PHE A 201 15.63 2.33 19.04
CA PHE A 201 16.62 2.97 19.92
C PHE A 201 17.18 2.01 20.99
N ILE A 202 16.34 1.18 21.59
CA ILE A 202 16.80 0.15 22.55
C ILE A 202 17.72 -0.86 21.83
N GLY A 203 17.37 -1.27 20.63
CA GLY A 203 18.19 -2.18 19.83
C GLY A 203 19.53 -1.55 19.43
N LEU A 204 19.54 -0.29 19.00
CA LEU A 204 20.77 0.45 18.68
C LEU A 204 21.68 0.58 19.89
N ASP A 205 21.15 0.92 21.06
CA ASP A 205 21.93 1.02 22.30
C ASP A 205 22.65 -0.31 22.61
N LYS A 206 21.96 -1.44 22.51
CA LYS A 206 22.53 -2.78 22.72
C LYS A 206 23.62 -3.19 21.73
N VAL A 207 23.57 -2.67 20.49
CA VAL A 207 24.59 -2.96 19.46
C VAL A 207 25.82 -2.07 19.61
N GLY A 208 25.74 -0.98 20.35
CA GLY A 208 26.79 0.05 20.48
C GLY A 208 26.56 1.26 19.58
N GLY A 209 25.29 1.58 19.33
CA GLY A 209 24.87 2.68 18.45
C GLY A 209 24.98 2.34 16.98
N PHE A 210 24.84 3.38 16.15
CA PHE A 210 24.92 3.23 14.69
C PHE A 210 26.35 2.82 14.24
N SER A 211 27.40 3.34 14.87
CA SER A 211 28.78 2.94 14.56
C SER A 211 29.02 1.47 14.91
N GLY A 212 28.56 1.01 16.09
CA GLY A 212 28.69 -0.41 16.47
C GLY A 212 27.94 -1.35 15.51
N LEU A 213 26.83 -0.89 14.92
CA LEU A 213 26.12 -1.64 13.88
C LEU A 213 26.92 -1.68 12.57
N MET A 214 27.49 -0.54 12.15
CA MET A 214 28.35 -0.46 10.96
C MET A 214 29.60 -1.33 11.08
N ASP A 215 30.20 -1.40 12.27
CA ASP A 215 31.38 -2.22 12.51
C ASP A 215 31.06 -3.72 12.50
N LYS A 216 29.90 -4.13 13.05
CA LYS A 216 29.51 -5.54 13.15
C LYS A 216 28.99 -6.13 11.83
N VAL A 217 28.18 -5.35 11.09
CA VAL A 217 27.45 -5.86 9.90
C VAL A 217 27.42 -4.86 8.75
N PRO A 218 28.59 -4.34 8.28
CA PRO A 218 28.65 -3.31 7.24
C PRO A 218 27.97 -3.73 5.95
N GLN A 219 28.03 -5.01 5.60
CA GLN A 219 27.40 -5.57 4.38
C GLN A 219 25.87 -5.51 4.39
N MET A 220 25.25 -5.35 5.57
CA MET A 220 23.80 -5.27 5.73
C MET A 220 23.27 -3.82 5.71
N MET A 221 24.17 -2.85 5.79
CA MET A 221 23.79 -1.44 5.93
C MET A 221 23.50 -0.75 4.60
N SER A 222 24.00 -1.28 3.49
CA SER A 222 23.76 -0.69 2.17
C SER A 222 22.32 -0.88 1.70
N VAL A 223 21.68 0.23 1.28
CA VAL A 223 20.38 0.23 0.58
C VAL A 223 20.54 0.03 -0.93
N ALA A 224 21.75 0.25 -1.48
CA ALA A 224 22.03 0.19 -2.90
C ALA A 224 22.77 -1.10 -3.26
N LYS A 225 22.05 -2.17 -3.53
CA LYS A 225 22.62 -3.43 -4.00
C LYS A 225 22.96 -3.38 -5.49
N PRO A 226 23.92 -4.21 -5.95
CA PRO A 226 24.27 -4.34 -7.37
C PRO A 226 23.06 -4.60 -8.27
N TYR A 227 23.22 -4.31 -9.57
CA TYR A 227 22.13 -4.46 -10.54
C TYR A 227 21.68 -5.92 -10.75
N ASP A 228 22.50 -6.87 -10.43
CA ASP A 228 22.29 -8.32 -10.56
C ASP A 228 21.94 -8.99 -9.22
N ASP A 229 21.71 -8.23 -8.16
CA ASP A 229 21.21 -8.78 -6.90
C ASP A 229 19.84 -9.46 -7.12
N PRO A 230 19.69 -10.74 -6.73
CA PRO A 230 18.46 -11.49 -7.03
C PRO A 230 17.25 -11.06 -6.21
N ALA A 231 17.46 -10.37 -5.08
CA ALA A 231 16.37 -9.98 -4.17
C ALA A 231 15.99 -8.51 -4.36
N TYR A 232 16.94 -7.59 -4.17
CA TYR A 232 16.69 -6.14 -4.09
C TYR A 232 17.69 -5.32 -4.90
N PRO A 233 17.82 -5.55 -6.24
CA PRO A 233 18.71 -4.74 -7.07
C PRO A 233 18.23 -3.29 -7.11
N PHE A 234 19.15 -2.34 -6.89
CA PHE A 234 18.82 -0.90 -6.80
C PHE A 234 17.98 -0.41 -7.99
N TRP A 235 18.44 -0.68 -9.20
CA TRP A 235 17.74 -0.23 -10.42
C TRP A 235 16.42 -0.96 -10.67
N GLY A 236 16.30 -2.24 -10.26
CA GLY A 236 15.07 -3.00 -10.36
C GLY A 236 13.99 -2.46 -9.42
N ILE A 237 14.37 -2.09 -8.19
CA ILE A 237 13.45 -1.47 -7.23
C ILE A 237 13.03 -0.06 -7.70
N LEU A 238 13.97 0.73 -8.21
CA LEU A 238 13.66 2.06 -8.75
C LEU A 238 12.71 1.96 -9.96
N ALA A 239 12.90 0.97 -10.83
CA ALA A 239 11.98 0.69 -11.93
C ALA A 239 10.58 0.32 -11.43
N THR A 240 10.50 -0.57 -10.43
CA THR A 240 9.22 -0.94 -9.78
C THR A 240 8.53 0.29 -9.19
N ALA A 241 9.28 1.18 -8.55
CA ALA A 241 8.74 2.42 -8.01
C ALA A 241 8.03 3.26 -9.08
N PHE A 242 8.61 3.35 -10.27
CA PHE A 242 8.06 4.17 -11.35
C PHE A 242 6.67 3.67 -11.80
N TYR A 243 6.45 2.38 -11.99
CA TYR A 243 5.15 1.88 -12.43
C TYR A 243 4.26 1.41 -11.27
N ALA A 244 4.71 0.47 -10.45
CA ALA A 244 3.91 -0.06 -9.35
C ALA A 244 3.74 0.96 -8.21
N GLY A 245 4.78 1.74 -7.88
CA GLY A 245 4.71 2.77 -6.84
C GLY A 245 3.80 3.93 -7.23
N VAL A 246 3.88 4.43 -8.47
CA VAL A 246 2.97 5.49 -8.97
C VAL A 246 1.53 4.97 -9.02
N PHE A 247 1.33 3.72 -9.46
CA PHE A 247 0.01 3.09 -9.41
C PHE A 247 -0.52 3.01 -7.99
N TYR A 248 0.29 2.49 -7.06
CA TYR A 248 -0.08 2.31 -5.66
C TYR A 248 -0.57 3.61 -5.02
N TRP A 249 0.18 4.71 -5.18
CA TRP A 249 -0.17 5.98 -4.57
C TRP A 249 -1.21 6.78 -5.34
N GLY A 250 -1.28 6.64 -6.66
CA GLY A 250 -2.08 7.50 -7.51
C GLY A 250 -3.27 6.85 -8.21
N MET A 251 -3.34 5.52 -8.24
CA MET A 251 -4.40 4.80 -9.00
C MET A 251 -5.07 3.69 -8.18
N ASP A 252 -4.50 3.27 -7.06
CA ASP A 252 -5.11 2.31 -6.16
C ASP A 252 -6.19 2.98 -5.30
N GLN A 253 -7.41 2.46 -5.39
CA GLN A 253 -8.57 3.03 -4.69
C GLN A 253 -8.35 3.17 -3.18
N VAL A 254 -7.65 2.21 -2.55
CA VAL A 254 -7.41 2.23 -1.09
C VAL A 254 -6.66 3.51 -0.67
N ASN A 255 -5.63 3.90 -1.41
CA ASN A 255 -4.85 5.11 -1.11
C ASN A 255 -5.52 6.37 -1.63
N VAL A 256 -5.99 6.35 -2.88
CA VAL A 256 -6.58 7.52 -3.52
C VAL A 256 -7.85 7.98 -2.82
N GLN A 257 -8.64 7.08 -2.24
CA GLN A 257 -9.85 7.42 -1.50
C GLN A 257 -9.58 8.39 -0.33
N ARG A 258 -8.41 8.29 0.32
CA ARG A 258 -7.99 9.22 1.38
C ARG A 258 -7.75 10.62 0.84
N VAL A 259 -7.14 10.70 -0.32
CA VAL A 259 -6.91 11.97 -1.03
C VAL A 259 -8.23 12.59 -1.49
N LEU A 260 -9.15 11.77 -2.02
CA LEU A 260 -10.48 12.21 -2.45
C LEU A 260 -11.39 12.68 -1.29
N ALA A 261 -11.07 12.29 -0.07
CA ALA A 261 -11.76 12.77 1.14
C ALA A 261 -11.35 14.20 1.55
N ALA A 262 -10.36 14.80 0.88
CA ALA A 262 -9.94 16.18 1.10
C ALA A 262 -11.01 17.18 0.66
N PRO A 263 -11.14 18.34 1.33
CA PRO A 263 -12.04 19.39 0.92
C PRO A 263 -11.60 20.08 -0.38
N ASP A 264 -10.30 20.11 -0.65
CA ASP A 264 -9.70 20.77 -1.79
C ASP A 264 -8.35 20.16 -2.18
N LEU A 265 -7.83 20.55 -3.34
CA LEU A 265 -6.54 20.07 -3.87
C LEU A 265 -5.35 20.46 -2.97
N LYS A 266 -5.43 21.60 -2.26
CA LYS A 266 -4.37 22.04 -1.35
C LYS A 266 -4.23 21.07 -0.18
N ASN A 267 -5.35 20.72 0.48
CA ASN A 267 -5.38 19.73 1.55
C ASN A 267 -4.93 18.34 1.06
N ALA A 268 -5.34 17.94 -0.15
CA ALA A 268 -4.91 16.68 -0.75
C ALA A 268 -3.37 16.63 -0.92
N ARG A 269 -2.77 17.66 -1.50
CA ARG A 269 -1.31 17.77 -1.72
C ARG A 269 -0.53 17.86 -0.41
N TRP A 270 -0.97 18.70 0.54
CA TRP A 270 -0.33 18.82 1.84
C TRP A 270 -0.38 17.51 2.64
N GLY A 271 -1.52 16.80 2.62
CA GLY A 271 -1.64 15.49 3.24
C GLY A 271 -0.69 14.47 2.61
N SER A 272 -0.54 14.52 1.28
CA SER A 272 0.40 13.66 0.58
C SER A 272 1.86 13.98 0.93
N MET A 273 2.24 15.26 1.03
CA MET A 273 3.60 15.63 1.47
C MET A 273 3.88 15.21 2.90
N PHE A 274 2.88 15.29 3.78
CA PHE A 274 3.01 14.77 5.14
C PHE A 274 3.16 13.23 5.15
N ALA A 275 2.43 12.51 4.30
CA ALA A 275 2.64 11.07 4.13
C ALA A 275 4.05 10.75 3.61
N VAL A 276 4.58 11.52 2.64
CA VAL A 276 5.98 11.37 2.18
C VAL A 276 6.97 11.53 3.33
N LEU A 277 6.80 12.54 4.18
CA LEU A 277 7.65 12.74 5.36
C LEU A 277 7.61 11.50 6.28
N LEU A 278 6.42 11.01 6.59
CA LEU A 278 6.25 9.84 7.45
C LEU A 278 6.85 8.57 6.81
N LYS A 279 6.82 8.46 5.47
CA LYS A 279 7.34 7.30 4.71
C LYS A 279 8.88 7.24 4.64
N LEU A 280 9.59 8.23 5.12
CA LEU A 280 11.03 8.13 5.34
C LEU A 280 11.36 7.30 6.60
N LEU A 281 10.44 7.21 7.56
CA LEU A 281 10.66 6.53 8.83
C LEU A 281 10.76 5.00 8.72
N PRO A 282 10.00 4.28 7.87
CA PRO A 282 9.98 2.81 7.83
C PRO A 282 11.34 2.15 7.66
N VAL A 283 12.26 2.76 6.89
CA VAL A 283 13.62 2.23 6.76
C VAL A 283 14.33 2.17 8.11
N PHE A 284 14.12 3.18 8.97
CA PHE A 284 14.74 3.25 10.29
C PHE A 284 13.95 2.45 11.33
N ILE A 285 12.62 2.58 11.36
CA ILE A 285 11.82 2.01 12.45
C ILE A 285 11.34 0.57 12.20
N PHE A 286 11.46 0.05 10.97
CA PHE A 286 11.07 -1.33 10.62
C PHE A 286 12.20 -2.13 9.97
N ALA A 287 12.94 -1.57 8.99
CA ALA A 287 14.03 -2.28 8.34
C ALA A 287 15.28 -2.35 9.23
N LEU A 288 15.71 -1.24 9.82
CA LEU A 288 16.88 -1.21 10.69
C LEU A 288 16.78 -2.16 11.90
N PRO A 289 15.63 -2.32 12.59
CA PRO A 289 15.47 -3.37 13.61
C PRO A 289 15.77 -4.78 13.10
N GLY A 290 15.45 -5.10 11.85
CA GLY A 290 15.80 -6.39 11.24
C GLY A 290 17.32 -6.60 11.16
N VAL A 291 18.06 -5.56 10.77
CA VAL A 291 19.53 -5.57 10.73
C VAL A 291 20.11 -5.63 12.16
N ILE A 292 19.52 -4.90 13.11
CA ILE A 292 19.90 -4.97 14.54
C ILE A 292 19.72 -6.40 15.09
N ALA A 293 18.60 -7.05 14.75
CA ALA A 293 18.35 -8.44 15.13
C ALA A 293 19.42 -9.38 14.58
N PHE A 294 19.83 -9.20 13.32
CA PHE A 294 20.91 -9.98 12.72
C PHE A 294 22.25 -9.75 13.46
N ALA A 295 22.56 -8.50 13.81
CA ALA A 295 23.80 -8.17 14.53
C ALA A 295 23.85 -8.71 15.97
N LEU A 296 22.70 -8.77 16.66
CA LEU A 296 22.60 -9.25 18.04
C LEU A 296 22.45 -10.79 18.13
N TYR A 297 21.77 -11.39 17.15
CA TYR A 297 21.37 -12.80 17.16
C TYR A 297 21.69 -13.47 15.80
N PRO A 298 22.99 -13.50 15.40
CA PRO A 298 23.36 -14.02 14.09
C PRO A 298 23.09 -15.53 14.01
N GLY A 299 22.39 -15.93 12.94
CA GLY A 299 22.10 -17.35 12.67
C GLY A 299 20.97 -17.99 13.49
N GLU A 300 20.34 -17.26 14.43
CA GLU A 300 19.19 -17.78 15.19
C GLU A 300 17.96 -18.00 14.30
N LEU A 301 17.79 -17.18 13.25
CA LEU A 301 16.67 -17.29 12.31
C LEU A 301 17.19 -17.62 10.92
N GLN A 302 16.68 -18.70 10.34
CA GLN A 302 17.04 -19.16 8.97
C GLN A 302 15.80 -19.43 8.14
N GLY A 303 15.88 -19.19 6.83
CA GLY A 303 14.79 -19.44 5.91
C GLY A 303 13.50 -18.71 6.33
N ASP A 304 12.42 -19.43 6.45
CA ASP A 304 11.11 -18.90 6.82
C ASP A 304 11.01 -18.41 8.29
N ALA A 305 11.92 -18.87 9.16
CA ALA A 305 11.96 -18.40 10.54
C ALA A 305 12.30 -16.89 10.65
N THR A 306 12.90 -16.30 9.61
CA THR A 306 13.15 -14.84 9.59
C THR A 306 11.87 -13.99 9.67
N LYS A 307 10.72 -14.53 9.34
CA LYS A 307 9.41 -13.90 9.59
C LYS A 307 9.14 -13.65 11.08
N GLN A 308 9.85 -14.33 11.98
CA GLN A 308 9.75 -14.15 13.44
C GLN A 308 10.70 -13.08 13.99
N THR A 309 11.46 -12.37 13.15
CA THR A 309 12.42 -11.34 13.57
C THR A 309 11.79 -10.29 14.49
N PHE A 310 10.61 -9.79 14.14
CA PHE A 310 9.90 -8.82 14.97
C PHE A 310 9.53 -9.40 16.34
N VAL A 311 9.07 -10.65 16.39
CA VAL A 311 8.71 -11.34 17.65
C VAL A 311 9.96 -11.61 18.51
N LEU A 312 11.09 -11.97 17.88
CA LEU A 312 12.39 -12.13 18.54
C LEU A 312 12.83 -10.83 19.23
N LEU A 313 12.72 -9.71 18.53
CA LEU A 313 13.04 -8.39 19.09
C LEU A 313 12.11 -7.99 20.24
N LEU A 314 10.80 -8.25 20.08
CA LEU A 314 9.82 -8.04 21.15
C LEU A 314 10.21 -8.80 22.42
N ASP A 315 10.56 -10.07 22.26
CA ASP A 315 10.86 -10.95 23.40
C ASP A 315 12.16 -10.58 24.09
N ARG A 316 13.24 -10.40 23.33
CA ARG A 316 14.61 -10.26 23.82
C ARG A 316 15.01 -8.83 24.20
N LEU A 317 14.38 -7.81 23.60
CA LEU A 317 14.80 -6.42 23.79
C LEU A 317 13.90 -5.64 24.77
N LEU A 318 12.60 -5.93 24.79
CA LEU A 318 11.66 -5.02 25.42
C LEU A 318 11.27 -5.42 26.84
N PRO A 319 11.26 -4.47 27.79
CA PRO A 319 10.69 -4.69 29.12
C PRO A 319 9.15 -4.76 29.06
N ALA A 320 8.55 -5.23 30.14
CA ALA A 320 7.10 -5.25 30.35
C ALA A 320 6.49 -3.84 30.16
N GLY A 321 5.30 -3.79 29.61
CA GLY A 321 4.60 -2.57 29.19
C GLY A 321 4.95 -2.12 27.78
N LEU A 322 6.24 -2.11 27.37
CA LEU A 322 6.64 -1.79 26.00
C LEU A 322 6.34 -2.93 25.03
N LYS A 323 6.39 -4.19 25.47
CA LYS A 323 5.88 -5.34 24.67
C LYS A 323 4.42 -5.13 24.33
N GLY A 324 3.58 -4.78 25.31
CA GLY A 324 2.17 -4.48 25.11
C GLY A 324 1.92 -3.31 24.15
N LEU A 325 2.72 -2.24 24.23
CA LEU A 325 2.62 -1.08 23.32
C LEU A 325 2.94 -1.46 21.87
N LEU A 326 4.01 -2.22 21.64
CA LEU A 326 4.37 -2.66 20.29
C LEU A 326 3.40 -3.69 19.73
N MET A 327 2.87 -4.56 20.58
CA MET A 327 1.77 -5.44 20.19
C MET A 327 0.52 -4.67 19.80
N ALA A 328 0.16 -3.62 20.55
CA ALA A 328 -0.93 -2.73 20.20
C ALA A 328 -0.66 -2.03 18.86
N SER A 329 0.59 -1.59 18.62
CA SER A 329 1.00 -0.98 17.35
C SER A 329 0.84 -1.92 16.16
N LEU A 330 1.24 -3.19 16.33
CA LEU A 330 1.08 -4.23 15.31
C LEU A 330 -0.40 -4.50 14.99
N LEU A 331 -1.21 -4.74 16.03
CA LEU A 331 -2.64 -4.98 15.85
C LEU A 331 -3.35 -3.75 15.26
N ALA A 332 -2.93 -2.57 15.67
CA ALA A 332 -3.41 -1.32 15.11
C ALA A 332 -3.12 -1.23 13.60
N ALA A 333 -1.88 -1.44 13.19
CA ALA A 333 -1.47 -1.43 11.77
C ALA A 333 -2.29 -2.44 10.94
N LEU A 334 -2.50 -3.64 11.48
CA LEU A 334 -3.28 -4.69 10.85
C LEU A 334 -4.74 -4.29 10.67
N ILE A 335 -5.38 -3.82 11.75
CA ILE A 335 -6.78 -3.43 11.75
C ILE A 335 -7.03 -2.26 10.80
N THR A 336 -6.19 -1.21 10.82
CA THR A 336 -6.36 -0.04 9.94
C THR A 336 -6.21 -0.39 8.47
N SER A 337 -5.22 -1.22 8.12
CA SER A 337 -5.05 -1.68 6.74
C SER A 337 -6.28 -2.44 6.25
N LEU A 338 -6.79 -3.39 7.04
CA LEU A 338 -7.98 -4.18 6.71
C LEU A 338 -9.24 -3.31 6.57
N ILE A 339 -9.49 -2.40 7.53
CA ILE A 339 -10.63 -1.48 7.49
C ILE A 339 -10.55 -0.62 6.22
N GLY A 340 -9.35 -0.13 5.89
CA GLY A 340 -9.11 0.67 4.70
C GLY A 340 -9.44 -0.07 3.42
N VAL A 341 -9.03 -1.32 3.30
CA VAL A 341 -9.35 -2.19 2.16
C VAL A 341 -10.86 -2.45 2.08
N LEU A 342 -11.50 -2.87 3.17
CA LEU A 342 -12.95 -3.15 3.19
C LEU A 342 -13.78 -1.93 2.79
N ASN A 343 -13.45 -0.74 3.31
CA ASN A 343 -14.17 0.48 2.94
C ASN A 343 -13.97 0.84 1.46
N SER A 344 -12.76 0.72 0.93
CA SER A 344 -12.45 1.04 -0.46
C SER A 344 -13.12 0.07 -1.43
N VAL A 345 -13.05 -1.23 -1.15
CA VAL A 345 -13.67 -2.27 -1.98
C VAL A 345 -15.20 -2.17 -1.94
N SER A 346 -15.80 -1.87 -0.77
CA SER A 346 -17.25 -1.62 -0.68
C SER A 346 -17.67 -0.38 -1.48
N THR A 347 -16.82 0.66 -1.53
CA THR A 347 -17.05 1.84 -2.39
C THR A 347 -17.08 1.46 -3.86
N LEU A 348 -16.11 0.65 -4.32
CA LEU A 348 -16.08 0.15 -5.70
C LEU A 348 -17.35 -0.65 -6.03
N VAL A 349 -17.76 -1.60 -5.16
CA VAL A 349 -18.97 -2.39 -5.38
C VAL A 349 -20.21 -1.52 -5.50
N VAL A 350 -20.39 -0.57 -4.60
CA VAL A 350 -21.60 0.26 -4.61
C VAL A 350 -21.58 1.26 -5.74
N ARG A 351 -20.47 2.00 -5.93
CA ARG A 351 -20.41 3.10 -6.91
C ARG A 351 -20.29 2.60 -8.34
N ASP A 352 -19.50 1.55 -8.58
CA ASP A 352 -19.15 1.15 -9.93
C ASP A 352 -19.98 -0.03 -10.47
N PHE A 353 -20.71 -0.74 -9.59
CA PHE A 353 -21.63 -1.79 -10.03
C PHE A 353 -23.09 -1.45 -9.69
N ILE A 354 -23.42 -1.06 -8.45
CA ILE A 354 -24.84 -0.89 -8.08
C ILE A 354 -25.38 0.44 -8.61
N VAL A 355 -24.73 1.57 -8.29
CA VAL A 355 -25.20 2.91 -8.69
C VAL A 355 -25.09 3.09 -10.20
N GLU A 356 -24.01 2.59 -10.81
CA GLU A 356 -23.75 2.68 -12.24
C GLU A 356 -24.84 1.95 -13.06
N PHE A 357 -25.29 0.77 -12.61
CA PHE A 357 -26.33 0.02 -13.31
C PHE A 357 -27.75 0.43 -12.92
N ARG A 358 -27.92 1.24 -11.87
CA ARG A 358 -29.21 1.76 -11.40
C ARG A 358 -29.13 3.24 -11.08
N PRO A 359 -29.11 4.13 -12.09
CA PRO A 359 -29.08 5.57 -11.90
C PRO A 359 -30.28 6.03 -11.03
N GLY A 360 -30.06 6.96 -10.11
CA GLY A 360 -31.08 7.43 -9.17
C GLY A 360 -31.24 6.55 -7.91
N PHE A 361 -30.34 5.60 -7.68
CA PHE A 361 -30.37 4.77 -6.48
C PHE A 361 -30.17 5.60 -5.21
N ALA A 362 -31.17 5.57 -4.31
CA ALA A 362 -31.22 6.44 -3.12
C ALA A 362 -29.99 6.30 -2.23
N GLU A 363 -29.43 7.41 -1.74
CA GLU A 363 -28.18 7.44 -0.96
C GLU A 363 -28.22 6.56 0.29
N LYS A 364 -29.33 6.52 1.03
CA LYS A 364 -29.51 5.62 2.18
C LYS A 364 -29.39 4.14 1.79
N LYS A 365 -29.89 3.77 0.59
CA LYS A 365 -29.73 2.42 0.05
C LYS A 365 -28.28 2.14 -0.34
N GLN A 366 -27.54 3.13 -0.85
CA GLN A 366 -26.11 2.99 -1.16
C GLN A 366 -25.32 2.62 0.11
N VAL A 367 -25.57 3.29 1.22
CA VAL A 367 -24.94 2.98 2.52
C VAL A 367 -25.30 1.56 2.98
N PHE A 368 -26.59 1.16 2.87
CA PHE A 368 -27.03 -0.17 3.22
C PHE A 368 -26.32 -1.26 2.40
N PHE A 369 -26.27 -1.11 1.07
CA PHE A 369 -25.56 -2.06 0.21
C PHE A 369 -24.04 -2.02 0.41
N GLY A 370 -23.46 -0.88 0.81
CA GLY A 370 -22.07 -0.78 1.23
C GLY A 370 -21.76 -1.68 2.44
N ARG A 371 -22.66 -1.70 3.42
CA ARG A 371 -22.55 -2.58 4.59
C ARG A 371 -22.65 -4.06 4.21
N ILE A 372 -23.57 -4.42 3.31
CA ILE A 372 -23.67 -5.80 2.79
C ILE A 372 -22.40 -6.18 2.02
N ALA A 373 -21.88 -5.27 1.19
CA ALA A 373 -20.65 -5.50 0.45
C ALA A 373 -19.47 -5.79 1.39
N ILE A 374 -19.35 -5.06 2.52
CA ILE A 374 -18.31 -5.33 3.52
C ILE A 374 -18.40 -6.75 4.04
N ILE A 375 -19.60 -7.27 4.36
CA ILE A 375 -19.80 -8.64 4.84
C ILE A 375 -19.33 -9.64 3.78
N VAL A 376 -19.82 -9.50 2.54
CA VAL A 376 -19.47 -10.41 1.44
C VAL A 376 -17.96 -10.41 1.16
N ILE A 377 -17.35 -9.23 1.10
CA ILE A 377 -15.93 -9.07 0.86
C ILE A 377 -15.10 -9.69 1.98
N THR A 378 -15.53 -9.55 3.24
CA THR A 378 -14.86 -10.16 4.38
C THR A 378 -14.87 -11.68 4.26
N ILE A 379 -16.00 -12.28 3.90
CA ILE A 379 -16.12 -13.75 3.68
C ILE A 379 -15.17 -14.20 2.56
N LEU A 380 -15.16 -13.47 1.43
CA LEU A 380 -14.25 -13.77 0.31
C LEU A 380 -12.78 -13.61 0.72
N GLY A 381 -12.46 -12.59 1.51
CA GLY A 381 -11.12 -12.34 2.02
C GLY A 381 -10.63 -13.43 2.97
N ILE A 382 -11.49 -13.94 3.84
CA ILE A 382 -11.20 -15.09 4.72
C ILE A 382 -10.91 -16.34 3.89
N GLY A 383 -11.72 -16.61 2.86
CA GLY A 383 -11.48 -17.72 1.94
C GLY A 383 -10.17 -17.60 1.18
N ALA A 384 -9.85 -16.39 0.70
CA ALA A 384 -8.58 -16.10 0.02
C ALA A 384 -7.36 -16.21 0.97
N ALA A 385 -7.50 -15.77 2.23
CA ALA A 385 -6.45 -15.91 3.24
C ALA A 385 -6.12 -17.39 3.54
N TYR A 386 -7.11 -18.27 3.46
CA TYR A 386 -6.89 -19.72 3.57
C TYR A 386 -6.06 -20.27 2.40
N MET A 387 -6.26 -19.76 1.19
CA MET A 387 -5.44 -20.16 0.03
C MET A 387 -3.97 -19.70 0.19
N VAL A 388 -3.77 -18.50 0.74
CA VAL A 388 -2.43 -17.96 1.04
C VAL A 388 -1.72 -18.79 2.12
N TYR A 389 -2.44 -19.26 3.14
CA TYR A 389 -1.89 -20.09 4.21
C TYR A 389 -1.20 -21.38 3.72
N LYS A 390 -1.65 -21.93 2.60
CA LYS A 390 -1.08 -23.16 2.02
C LYS A 390 0.22 -22.94 1.22
N ASN A 391 0.63 -21.70 0.96
CA ASN A 391 1.84 -21.39 0.18
C ASN A 391 2.98 -20.93 1.10
N GLU A 392 4.16 -21.54 0.98
CA GLU A 392 5.29 -21.41 1.91
C GLU A 392 6.32 -20.31 1.56
N GLU A 393 6.11 -19.49 0.53
CA GLU A 393 7.09 -18.47 0.10
C GLU A 393 7.15 -17.24 1.03
N GLY A 394 8.30 -16.53 0.98
CA GLY A 394 8.53 -15.27 1.72
C GLY A 394 7.42 -14.25 1.52
N LEU A 395 6.65 -13.98 2.56
CA LEU A 395 5.36 -13.26 2.51
C LEU A 395 5.48 -11.87 1.86
N TYR A 396 6.46 -11.06 2.27
CA TYR A 396 6.61 -9.68 1.79
C TYR A 396 7.03 -9.63 0.31
N LYS A 397 8.06 -10.39 -0.06
CA LYS A 397 8.55 -10.45 -1.44
C LYS A 397 7.48 -10.98 -2.40
N TYR A 398 6.75 -12.04 -2.01
CA TYR A 398 5.66 -12.59 -2.81
C TYR A 398 4.56 -11.55 -3.05
N LEU A 399 4.13 -10.84 -1.99
CA LEU A 399 3.10 -9.80 -2.08
C LEU A 399 3.54 -8.67 -3.03
N GLN A 400 4.78 -8.20 -2.91
CA GLN A 400 5.35 -7.17 -3.78
C GLN A 400 5.40 -7.64 -5.24
N THR A 401 5.82 -8.87 -5.46
CA THR A 401 5.92 -9.46 -6.81
C THR A 401 4.55 -9.57 -7.49
N ILE A 402 3.58 -10.18 -6.83
CA ILE A 402 2.22 -10.35 -7.38
C ILE A 402 1.55 -8.97 -7.58
N SER A 403 1.69 -8.07 -6.61
CA SER A 403 1.15 -6.72 -6.73
C SER A 403 1.75 -5.97 -7.93
N ALA A 404 3.06 -6.09 -8.15
CA ALA A 404 3.73 -5.48 -9.30
C ALA A 404 3.20 -6.03 -10.63
N TYR A 405 2.98 -7.34 -10.74
CA TYR A 405 2.48 -7.96 -11.97
C TYR A 405 1.02 -7.59 -12.27
N LEU A 406 0.17 -7.50 -11.25
CA LEU A 406 -1.24 -7.15 -11.43
C LEU A 406 -1.47 -5.70 -11.86
N VAL A 407 -0.47 -4.82 -11.68
CA VAL A 407 -0.52 -3.41 -12.10
C VAL A 407 -0.23 -3.26 -13.60
N ILE A 408 0.62 -4.11 -14.16
CA ILE A 408 1.11 -4.06 -15.55
C ILE A 408 -0.01 -3.83 -16.59
N PRO A 409 -1.17 -4.51 -16.52
CA PRO A 409 -2.21 -4.33 -17.54
C PRO A 409 -2.79 -2.92 -17.64
N VAL A 410 -2.79 -2.17 -16.56
CA VAL A 410 -3.63 -0.97 -16.46
C VAL A 410 -2.85 0.34 -16.30
N PHE A 411 -1.62 0.27 -15.78
CA PHE A 411 -0.82 1.46 -15.50
C PHE A 411 -0.59 2.36 -16.72
N PRO A 412 -0.12 1.85 -17.89
CA PRO A 412 0.11 2.70 -19.05
C PRO A 412 -1.15 3.37 -19.57
N ALA A 413 -2.28 2.63 -19.59
CA ALA A 413 -3.56 3.16 -20.05
C ALA A 413 -4.04 4.34 -19.20
N ILE A 414 -3.88 4.26 -17.87
CA ILE A 414 -4.28 5.34 -16.95
C ILE A 414 -3.31 6.50 -17.04
N LEU A 415 -2.01 6.26 -16.87
CA LEU A 415 -1.01 7.33 -16.84
C LEU A 415 -0.98 8.11 -18.15
N PHE A 416 -0.79 7.40 -19.26
CA PHE A 416 -0.70 8.06 -20.56
C PHE A 416 -2.06 8.55 -21.07
N GLY A 417 -3.16 7.99 -20.58
CA GLY A 417 -4.50 8.56 -20.78
C GLY A 417 -4.64 9.97 -20.22
N ILE A 418 -3.95 10.29 -19.12
CA ILE A 418 -3.92 11.63 -18.51
C ILE A 418 -2.83 12.51 -19.16
N VAL A 419 -1.65 11.96 -19.38
CA VAL A 419 -0.48 12.72 -19.86
C VAL A 419 -0.58 13.04 -21.35
N SER A 420 -1.20 12.19 -22.16
CA SER A 420 -1.21 12.33 -23.62
C SER A 420 -2.62 12.42 -24.23
N LYS A 421 -2.82 13.44 -25.07
CA LYS A 421 -4.04 13.61 -25.86
C LYS A 421 -4.16 12.56 -26.98
N LYS A 422 -3.08 11.84 -27.31
CA LYS A 422 -3.04 10.89 -28.41
C LYS A 422 -3.70 9.55 -28.10
N ILE A 423 -3.79 9.18 -26.80
CA ILE A 423 -4.29 7.88 -26.38
C ILE A 423 -5.77 7.71 -26.65
N THR A 424 -6.12 6.63 -27.33
CA THR A 424 -7.48 6.30 -27.76
C THR A 424 -8.07 5.15 -26.92
N LEU A 425 -9.40 5.01 -26.94
CA LEU A 425 -10.10 3.91 -26.28
C LEU A 425 -9.66 2.53 -26.79
N LYS A 426 -9.57 2.38 -28.14
CA LYS A 426 -9.16 1.09 -28.73
C LYS A 426 -7.75 0.71 -28.31
N ALA A 427 -6.82 1.68 -28.32
CA ALA A 427 -5.45 1.46 -27.88
C ALA A 427 -5.36 1.08 -26.39
N ALA A 428 -6.09 1.77 -25.53
CA ALA A 428 -6.17 1.43 -24.11
C ALA A 428 -6.71 0.00 -23.91
N THR A 429 -7.74 -0.40 -24.67
CA THR A 429 -8.30 -1.76 -24.58
C THR A 429 -7.29 -2.81 -25.01
N VAL A 430 -6.60 -2.61 -26.16
CA VAL A 430 -5.59 -3.54 -26.66
C VAL A 430 -4.42 -3.64 -25.70
N SER A 431 -3.91 -2.51 -25.19
CA SER A 431 -2.79 -2.50 -24.23
C SER A 431 -3.13 -3.25 -22.92
N VAL A 432 -4.37 -3.11 -22.44
CA VAL A 432 -4.85 -3.84 -21.25
C VAL A 432 -4.92 -5.35 -21.53
N ILE A 433 -5.43 -5.78 -22.67
CA ILE A 433 -5.48 -7.22 -23.04
C ILE A 433 -4.07 -7.80 -23.11
N VAL A 434 -3.15 -7.11 -23.80
CA VAL A 434 -1.74 -7.53 -23.89
C VAL A 434 -1.10 -7.59 -22.50
N GLY A 435 -1.36 -6.59 -21.67
CA GLY A 435 -0.87 -6.55 -20.29
C GLY A 435 -1.40 -7.70 -19.43
N VAL A 436 -2.69 -8.07 -19.56
CA VAL A 436 -3.27 -9.23 -18.85
C VAL A 436 -2.57 -10.53 -19.29
N ILE A 437 -2.31 -10.71 -20.58
CA ILE A 437 -1.60 -11.90 -21.08
C ILE A 437 -0.19 -11.96 -20.46
N ILE A 438 0.57 -10.88 -20.50
CA ILE A 438 1.92 -10.82 -19.94
C ILE A 438 1.91 -11.07 -18.43
N ALA A 439 1.02 -10.39 -17.69
CA ALA A 439 0.88 -10.57 -16.25
C ALA A 439 0.52 -12.01 -15.89
N THR A 440 -0.37 -12.65 -16.68
CA THR A 440 -0.73 -14.06 -16.49
C THR A 440 0.46 -14.98 -16.66
N VAL A 441 1.30 -14.76 -17.69
CA VAL A 441 2.53 -15.52 -17.91
C VAL A 441 3.47 -15.37 -16.70
N PHE A 442 3.65 -14.15 -16.18
CA PHE A 442 4.52 -13.91 -15.02
C PHE A 442 3.99 -14.56 -13.74
N VAL A 443 2.67 -14.55 -13.53
CA VAL A 443 2.05 -15.23 -12.38
C VAL A 443 2.18 -16.74 -12.50
N ILE A 444 1.99 -17.31 -13.70
CA ILE A 444 2.18 -18.76 -13.94
C ILE A 444 3.64 -19.15 -13.67
N ASP A 445 4.62 -18.40 -14.18
CA ASP A 445 6.04 -18.64 -13.92
C ASP A 445 6.34 -18.63 -12.40
N GLN A 446 5.78 -17.68 -11.67
CA GLN A 446 5.94 -17.60 -10.22
C GLN A 446 5.33 -18.83 -9.49
N LEU A 447 4.18 -19.32 -9.95
CA LEU A 447 3.50 -20.48 -9.36
C LEU A 447 4.20 -21.81 -9.68
N LEU A 448 4.86 -21.92 -10.84
CA LEU A 448 5.63 -23.11 -11.25
C LEU A 448 6.94 -23.26 -10.45
N GLY A 449 7.42 -22.18 -9.86
CA GLY A 449 8.68 -22.13 -9.15
C GLY A 449 9.92 -22.07 -10.07
N PRO A 450 11.12 -21.84 -9.49
CA PRO A 450 12.30 -21.46 -10.26
C PRO A 450 12.82 -22.56 -11.19
N GLU A 451 12.67 -23.83 -10.86
CA GLU A 451 13.15 -24.93 -11.71
C GLU A 451 12.24 -25.14 -12.92
N THR A 452 10.96 -25.41 -12.69
CA THR A 452 9.97 -25.65 -13.76
C THR A 452 9.73 -24.37 -14.59
N GLY A 453 9.70 -23.21 -13.95
CA GLY A 453 9.57 -21.92 -14.64
C GLY A 453 10.71 -21.68 -15.62
N LYS A 454 11.96 -22.00 -15.26
CA LYS A 454 13.13 -21.87 -16.14
C LYS A 454 13.06 -22.80 -17.36
N GLU A 455 12.50 -23.98 -17.20
CA GLU A 455 12.30 -24.90 -18.31
C GLU A 455 11.25 -24.42 -19.31
N ILE A 456 10.12 -23.88 -18.81
CA ILE A 456 8.99 -23.45 -19.64
C ILE A 456 9.20 -22.02 -20.20
N PHE A 457 9.73 -21.12 -19.38
CA PHE A 457 9.94 -19.71 -19.73
C PHE A 457 11.42 -19.28 -19.57
N PRO A 458 12.39 -19.87 -20.29
CA PRO A 458 13.82 -19.60 -20.09
C PRO A 458 14.18 -18.11 -20.24
N PHE A 459 13.46 -17.37 -21.07
CA PHE A 459 13.66 -15.92 -21.26
C PHE A 459 13.34 -15.08 -20.00
N LEU A 460 12.52 -15.58 -19.08
CA LEU A 460 12.22 -14.90 -17.82
C LEU A 460 13.30 -15.13 -16.75
N HIS A 461 14.20 -16.07 -16.96
CA HIS A 461 15.26 -16.42 -16.01
C HIS A 461 16.65 -15.92 -16.44
N HIS A 462 16.70 -14.98 -17.37
CA HIS A 462 17.91 -14.24 -17.70
C HIS A 462 18.23 -13.18 -16.63
N LYS A 463 19.50 -12.78 -16.47
CA LYS A 463 19.96 -11.81 -15.46
C LYS A 463 19.15 -10.50 -15.44
N LEU A 464 18.73 -9.99 -16.62
CA LEU A 464 17.95 -8.77 -16.76
C LEU A 464 16.44 -8.97 -16.57
N THR A 465 15.97 -10.19 -16.37
CA THR A 465 14.55 -10.51 -16.18
C THR A 465 14.30 -11.35 -14.94
N LEU A 466 15.34 -11.79 -14.23
CA LEU A 466 15.21 -12.63 -13.04
C LEU A 466 14.47 -11.90 -11.91
N ASN A 467 14.76 -10.62 -11.71
CA ASN A 467 14.08 -9.80 -10.69
C ASN A 467 12.73 -9.27 -11.19
N PHE A 468 11.71 -9.33 -10.35
CA PHE A 468 10.35 -8.87 -10.66
C PHE A 468 10.29 -7.40 -11.13
N GLY A 469 11.16 -6.54 -10.61
CA GLY A 469 11.20 -5.13 -11.00
C GLY A 469 11.64 -4.93 -12.45
N TYR A 470 12.65 -5.67 -12.90
CA TYR A 470 13.07 -5.62 -14.31
C TYR A 470 12.05 -6.26 -15.25
N ARG A 471 11.44 -7.39 -14.84
CA ARG A 471 10.33 -8.01 -15.61
C ARG A 471 9.21 -7.02 -15.85
N GLY A 472 8.77 -6.37 -14.78
CA GLY A 472 7.73 -5.35 -14.87
C GLY A 472 8.13 -4.17 -15.75
N LEU A 473 9.34 -3.65 -15.64
CA LEU A 473 9.83 -2.55 -16.47
C LEU A 473 9.78 -2.88 -17.97
N TRP A 474 10.29 -4.05 -18.36
CA TRP A 474 10.26 -4.48 -19.76
C TRP A 474 8.83 -4.66 -20.27
N ALA A 475 7.95 -5.23 -19.46
CA ALA A 475 6.54 -5.35 -19.79
C ALA A 475 5.88 -3.98 -19.98
N GLU A 476 6.12 -3.03 -19.07
CA GLU A 476 5.58 -1.68 -19.13
C GLU A 476 6.08 -0.89 -20.36
N ILE A 477 7.36 -1.03 -20.71
CA ILE A 477 7.92 -0.44 -21.94
C ILE A 477 7.20 -1.03 -23.16
N PHE A 478 7.09 -2.36 -23.24
CA PHE A 478 6.45 -3.03 -24.37
C PHE A 478 4.98 -2.63 -24.51
N ILE A 479 4.21 -2.65 -23.41
CA ILE A 479 2.79 -2.29 -23.41
C ILE A 479 2.61 -0.81 -23.75
N THR A 480 3.52 0.06 -23.30
CA THR A 480 3.51 1.48 -23.67
C THR A 480 3.73 1.66 -25.18
N ILE A 481 4.67 0.93 -25.77
CA ILE A 481 4.88 0.94 -27.23
C ILE A 481 3.62 0.50 -27.96
N VAL A 482 2.99 -0.62 -27.53
CA VAL A 482 1.71 -1.09 -28.10
C VAL A 482 0.63 -0.03 -27.97
N LEU A 483 0.50 0.61 -26.81
CA LEU A 483 -0.48 1.66 -26.55
C LEU A 483 -0.34 2.83 -27.54
N PHE A 484 0.86 3.34 -27.75
CA PHE A 484 1.11 4.46 -28.67
C PHE A 484 1.00 4.02 -30.13
N ALA A 485 1.49 2.84 -30.49
CA ALA A 485 1.39 2.30 -31.85
C ALA A 485 -0.09 2.14 -32.27
N VAL A 486 -0.91 1.47 -31.45
CA VAL A 486 -2.35 1.30 -31.74
C VAL A 486 -3.07 2.66 -31.75
N SER A 487 -2.67 3.60 -30.87
CA SER A 487 -3.27 4.95 -30.87
C SER A 487 -3.04 5.71 -32.18
N ALA A 488 -1.92 5.46 -32.88
CA ALA A 488 -1.62 6.12 -34.15
C ALA A 488 -2.56 5.71 -35.29
N PHE A 489 -3.13 4.50 -35.21
CA PHE A 489 -3.99 3.92 -36.25
C PHE A 489 -5.48 3.89 -35.88
N THR A 490 -5.87 4.49 -34.76
CA THR A 490 -7.26 4.44 -34.27
C THR A 490 -7.88 5.83 -34.13
N GLU A 491 -9.21 5.90 -34.13
CA GLU A 491 -9.98 7.14 -34.04
C GLU A 491 -9.60 7.95 -32.80
N LYS A 492 -9.40 9.25 -32.98
CA LYS A 492 -9.02 10.17 -31.89
C LYS A 492 -10.16 10.31 -30.87
N THR A 493 -9.78 10.48 -29.62
CA THR A 493 -10.72 10.79 -28.53
C THR A 493 -11.31 12.20 -28.72
N SER A 494 -12.60 12.39 -28.40
CA SER A 494 -13.28 13.68 -28.52
C SER A 494 -12.60 14.79 -27.69
N ALA A 495 -12.64 16.02 -28.21
CA ALA A 495 -12.02 17.17 -27.55
C ALA A 495 -12.58 17.43 -26.14
N GLU A 496 -13.90 17.24 -25.94
CA GLU A 496 -14.57 17.41 -24.64
C GLU A 496 -13.99 16.47 -23.56
N LYS A 497 -13.82 15.18 -23.90
CA LYS A 497 -13.21 14.20 -22.96
C LYS A 497 -11.77 14.56 -22.65
N LEU A 498 -11.00 14.99 -23.66
CA LEU A 498 -9.60 15.37 -23.49
C LEU A 498 -9.45 16.60 -22.58
N GLU A 499 -10.29 17.62 -22.72
CA GLU A 499 -10.25 18.82 -21.88
C GLU A 499 -10.49 18.51 -20.39
N ARG A 500 -11.35 17.56 -20.10
CA ARG A 500 -11.68 17.16 -18.73
C ARG A 500 -10.64 16.23 -18.10
N THR A 501 -9.93 15.43 -18.88
CA THR A 501 -9.15 14.29 -18.37
C THR A 501 -7.68 14.32 -18.71
N THR A 502 -7.22 15.21 -19.59
CA THR A 502 -5.83 15.24 -20.07
C THR A 502 -5.12 16.53 -19.66
N ILE A 503 -3.82 16.43 -19.43
CA ILE A 503 -2.99 17.59 -19.04
C ILE A 503 -3.06 18.68 -20.11
N ASN A 504 -3.36 19.88 -19.65
CA ASN A 504 -3.24 21.07 -20.47
C ASN A 504 -1.85 21.70 -20.27
N TYR A 505 -0.92 21.36 -21.15
CA TYR A 505 0.45 21.89 -21.10
C TYR A 505 0.55 23.40 -21.35
N SER A 506 -0.50 24.01 -21.92
CA SER A 506 -0.59 25.46 -22.13
C SER A 506 -1.14 26.22 -20.92
N ALA A 507 -1.64 25.50 -19.90
CA ALA A 507 -2.12 26.12 -18.68
C ALA A 507 -0.94 26.77 -17.93
N ARG A 508 -1.13 28.00 -17.45
CA ARG A 508 -0.12 28.66 -16.61
C ARG A 508 0.16 27.80 -15.38
N ILE A 509 1.45 27.56 -15.13
CA ILE A 509 1.90 26.95 -13.88
C ILE A 509 1.44 27.87 -12.74
N ALA A 510 0.75 27.29 -11.76
CA ALA A 510 0.30 28.05 -10.59
C ALA A 510 1.48 28.78 -9.95
N ARG A 511 1.27 30.06 -9.57
CA ARG A 511 2.30 30.90 -8.92
C ARG A 511 2.86 30.16 -7.70
N PHE A 512 4.16 30.28 -7.51
CA PHE A 512 4.83 29.69 -6.36
C PHE A 512 4.40 30.41 -5.07
N GLU A 513 3.93 29.63 -4.06
CA GLU A 513 3.38 30.15 -2.81
C GLU A 513 4.41 30.19 -1.65
N GLY A 514 5.72 30.12 -1.96
CA GLY A 514 6.77 30.10 -0.94
C GLY A 514 6.70 28.85 -0.07
N ILE A 515 6.82 29.02 1.26
CA ILE A 515 6.80 27.91 2.23
C ILE A 515 5.48 27.12 2.20
N LYS A 516 4.38 27.71 1.72
CA LYS A 516 3.09 27.04 1.60
C LYS A 516 2.96 26.21 0.31
N ASP A 517 3.97 26.20 -0.54
CA ASP A 517 3.93 25.45 -1.80
C ASP A 517 4.36 24.00 -1.60
N TRP A 518 3.50 23.08 -1.97
CA TRP A 518 3.76 21.64 -1.88
C TRP A 518 4.98 21.20 -2.71
N ARG A 519 5.33 21.92 -3.78
CA ARG A 519 6.50 21.66 -4.64
C ARG A 519 7.81 21.85 -3.87
N LEU A 520 7.87 22.88 -3.00
CA LEU A 520 9.02 23.09 -2.13
C LEU A 520 9.18 21.96 -1.13
N HIS A 521 8.07 21.50 -0.53
CA HIS A 521 8.11 20.37 0.40
C HIS A 521 8.55 19.08 -0.30
N LEU A 522 8.03 18.82 -1.51
CA LEU A 522 8.49 17.69 -2.31
C LEU A 522 9.98 17.75 -2.61
N LEU A 523 10.50 18.92 -3.00
CA LEU A 523 11.93 19.11 -3.27
C LEU A 523 12.77 18.83 -2.01
N ILE A 524 12.40 19.43 -0.87
CA ILE A 524 13.11 19.23 0.39
C ILE A 524 13.11 17.74 0.77
N LEU A 525 11.96 17.07 0.73
CA LEU A 525 11.84 15.66 1.06
C LEU A 525 12.61 14.76 0.09
N SER A 526 12.65 15.10 -1.20
CA SER A 526 13.45 14.39 -2.20
C SER A 526 14.95 14.55 -1.94
N VAL A 527 15.41 15.76 -1.55
CA VAL A 527 16.82 16.00 -1.18
C VAL A 527 17.17 15.21 0.09
N ILE A 528 16.33 15.24 1.12
CA ILE A 528 16.55 14.46 2.34
C ILE A 528 16.65 12.96 2.00
N THR A 529 15.76 12.46 1.17
CA THR A 529 15.78 11.06 0.73
C THR A 529 17.07 10.71 0.00
N LEU A 530 17.51 11.57 -0.91
CA LEU A 530 18.77 11.38 -1.64
C LEU A 530 19.98 11.36 -0.69
N LEU A 531 20.00 12.26 0.29
CA LEU A 531 21.07 12.28 1.31
C LEU A 531 21.05 11.00 2.17
N VAL A 532 19.89 10.48 2.54
CA VAL A 532 19.75 9.19 3.24
C VAL A 532 20.29 8.05 2.38
N ILE A 533 19.94 8.00 1.08
CA ILE A 533 20.43 6.95 0.17
C ILE A 533 21.96 7.03 0.03
N ILE A 534 22.52 8.23 -0.13
CA ILE A 534 23.97 8.43 -0.23
C ILE A 534 24.68 8.01 1.06
N TRP A 535 24.11 8.33 2.21
CA TRP A 535 24.67 7.99 3.51
C TRP A 535 24.64 6.48 3.80
N LEU A 536 23.62 5.78 3.28
CA LEU A 536 23.44 4.33 3.43
C LEU A 536 23.94 3.53 2.19
N LYS A 537 24.73 4.12 1.32
CA LYS A 537 25.35 3.45 0.18
C LYS A 537 26.68 2.80 0.63
#